data_3f4338629b9984e9c47bc9c4ba224f0c
#
_entry.id   3f4338629b9984e9c47bc9c4ba224f0c
#
_cell.length_a   1.000
_cell.length_b   1.000
_cell.length_c   1.000
_cell.angle_alpha   90.00
_cell.angle_beta   90.00
_cell.angle_gamma   90.00
#
_symmetry.space_group_name_H-M   'P 1'
#
loop_
_entity.id
_entity.type
_entity.pdbx_description
1 polymer ?
#
loop_
_entity_poly.entity_id
_entity_poly.type
_entity_poly.pdbx_seq_one_letter_code
_entity_poly.pdbx_strand_id
1 'polypeptide(L)'
;MVFKELEIQGFKSFPDKVRIRFDEGVTGVVGPNGSGKTTSINCILQLLAYDKGTIELFGEPMTPARYDLKRRIGVVPQQVAVFDELTVRENIDYFCSLYVNDRKRRRALVEEAIDFVGLGDFTKFRPGKLSGGLARRLNIACGIAHKPELIFFDEPTVAVDPQSRNAILEGICRLRDEGATVVYTSHYMEEVEQICSRIMIMDGGRVLAQGTNDELKRMIQMGERVTVEVGAVEAATVER
;
A
#
# COMPACT_ATOMS: atom_id res chain seq x y z
N MET A 1 15.46 3.36 11.63
CA MET A 1 16.13 3.92 10.44
C MET A 1 15.38 3.39 9.24
N VAL A 2 14.60 4.24 8.62
CA VAL A 2 13.57 3.90 7.63
C VAL A 2 14.15 4.04 6.24
N PHE A 3 13.57 3.31 5.28
CA PHE A 3 13.82 3.36 3.85
C PHE A 3 13.83 4.81 3.37
N LYS A 4 14.94 5.28 2.79
CA LYS A 4 15.09 6.69 2.45
C LYS A 4 14.92 7.00 0.97
N GLU A 5 15.42 6.14 0.09
CA GLU A 5 15.46 6.46 -1.34
C GLU A 5 15.54 5.19 -2.19
N LEU A 6 14.79 5.15 -3.28
CA LEU A 6 14.85 4.16 -4.34
C LEU A 6 15.28 4.85 -5.63
N GLU A 7 16.31 4.33 -6.29
CA GLU A 7 16.71 4.77 -7.60
C GLU A 7 16.47 3.65 -8.61
N ILE A 8 15.60 3.88 -9.60
CA ILE A 8 15.31 2.93 -10.68
C ILE A 8 15.68 3.58 -12.01
N GLN A 9 16.41 2.87 -12.86
CA GLN A 9 16.74 3.32 -14.22
C GLN A 9 16.76 2.13 -15.18
N GLY A 10 16.28 2.35 -16.42
CA GLY A 10 16.50 1.41 -17.53
C GLY A 10 15.50 0.27 -17.64
N PHE A 11 14.36 0.33 -16.98
CA PHE A 11 13.25 -0.60 -17.18
C PHE A 11 12.32 -0.10 -18.28
N LYS A 12 11.57 -0.99 -18.98
CA LYS A 12 10.61 -0.58 -20.03
C LYS A 12 9.66 0.53 -19.57
N SER A 13 9.33 0.53 -18.27
CA SER A 13 8.48 1.55 -17.64
C SER A 13 9.26 2.71 -17.01
N PHE A 14 10.60 2.65 -16.95
CA PHE A 14 11.47 3.68 -16.34
C PHE A 14 12.67 3.96 -17.25
N PRO A 15 12.45 4.65 -18.41
CA PRO A 15 13.53 4.99 -19.33
C PRO A 15 14.56 5.93 -18.71
N ASP A 16 14.13 6.79 -17.79
CA ASP A 16 14.97 7.76 -17.09
C ASP A 16 15.24 7.33 -15.65
N LYS A 17 16.26 7.92 -15.03
CA LYS A 17 16.62 7.73 -13.62
C LYS A 17 15.50 8.27 -12.73
N VAL A 18 14.85 7.40 -11.97
CA VAL A 18 13.79 7.76 -11.03
C VAL A 18 14.31 7.58 -9.61
N ARG A 19 14.19 8.61 -8.80
CA ARG A 19 14.45 8.57 -7.35
C ARG A 19 13.15 8.63 -6.60
N ILE A 20 12.89 7.59 -5.83
CA ILE A 20 11.72 7.48 -4.99
C ILE A 20 12.17 7.59 -3.54
N ARG A 21 11.65 8.57 -2.81
CA ARG A 21 11.88 8.71 -1.36
C ARG A 21 10.66 8.24 -0.62
N PHE A 22 10.89 7.40 0.35
CA PHE A 22 9.87 6.95 1.29
C PHE A 22 10.25 7.44 2.67
N ASP A 23 9.40 8.27 3.25
CA ASP A 23 9.54 8.76 4.61
C ASP A 23 8.75 7.85 5.57
N GLU A 24 8.94 8.04 6.88
CA GLU A 24 8.09 7.39 7.88
C GLU A 24 6.62 7.72 7.63
N GLY A 25 5.74 6.75 7.79
CA GLY A 25 4.32 6.92 7.57
C GLY A 25 3.77 6.19 6.36
N VAL A 26 2.75 6.73 5.72
CA VAL A 26 2.14 6.17 4.51
C VAL A 26 2.56 6.97 3.29
N THR A 27 3.27 6.33 2.38
CA THR A 27 3.58 6.89 1.06
C THR A 27 2.60 6.33 0.02
N GLY A 28 1.79 7.20 -0.57
CA GLY A 28 0.88 6.87 -1.66
C GLY A 28 1.59 6.89 -3.00
N VAL A 29 1.39 5.85 -3.82
CA VAL A 29 1.82 5.81 -5.21
C VAL A 29 0.59 5.77 -6.09
N VAL A 30 0.31 6.86 -6.79
CA VAL A 30 -0.93 7.07 -7.54
C VAL A 30 -0.65 7.14 -9.03
N GLY A 31 -1.57 6.61 -9.81
CA GLY A 31 -1.50 6.69 -11.26
C GLY A 31 -2.52 5.76 -11.93
N PRO A 32 -2.77 5.94 -13.23
CA PRO A 32 -3.68 5.09 -13.99
C PRO A 32 -3.17 3.64 -14.07
N ASN A 33 -4.03 2.75 -14.53
CA ASN A 33 -3.62 1.38 -14.84
C ASN A 33 -2.51 1.40 -15.91
N GLY A 34 -1.47 0.59 -15.70
CA GLY A 34 -0.29 0.58 -16.59
C GLY A 34 0.75 1.67 -16.29
N SER A 35 0.55 2.52 -15.28
CA SER A 35 1.53 3.56 -14.92
C SER A 35 2.85 3.04 -14.35
N GLY A 36 2.96 1.74 -14.03
CA GLY A 36 4.18 1.12 -13.51
C GLY A 36 4.20 0.90 -12.00
N LYS A 37 3.12 1.19 -11.26
CA LYS A 37 3.03 1.01 -9.78
C LYS A 37 3.42 -0.39 -9.33
N THR A 38 2.66 -1.41 -9.76
CA THR A 38 2.93 -2.83 -9.44
C THR A 38 4.31 -3.29 -9.94
N THR A 39 4.73 -2.84 -11.12
CA THR A 39 6.06 -3.13 -11.67
C THR A 39 7.15 -2.62 -10.75
N SER A 40 7.01 -1.39 -10.23
CA SER A 40 7.97 -0.80 -9.27
C SER A 40 8.06 -1.62 -8.00
N ILE A 41 6.92 -2.00 -7.41
CA ILE A 41 6.88 -2.89 -6.23
C ILE A 41 7.62 -4.20 -6.52
N ASN A 42 7.32 -4.84 -7.65
CA ASN A 42 7.95 -6.11 -8.00
C ASN A 42 9.46 -5.99 -8.21
N CYS A 43 9.96 -4.89 -8.77
CA CYS A 43 11.40 -4.60 -8.85
C CYS A 43 12.01 -4.40 -7.46
N ILE A 44 11.35 -3.64 -6.58
CA ILE A 44 11.80 -3.41 -5.19
C ILE A 44 11.93 -4.73 -4.43
N LEU A 45 10.95 -5.61 -4.60
CA LEU A 45 10.90 -6.92 -3.96
C LEU A 45 11.84 -7.95 -4.62
N GLN A 46 12.53 -7.58 -5.71
CA GLN A 46 13.36 -8.49 -6.50
C GLN A 46 12.58 -9.66 -7.09
N LEU A 47 11.32 -9.45 -7.43
CA LEU A 47 10.47 -10.40 -8.15
C LEU A 47 10.58 -10.21 -9.67
N LEU A 48 10.97 -9.01 -10.11
CA LEU A 48 11.31 -8.69 -11.49
C LEU A 48 12.75 -8.18 -11.57
N ALA A 49 13.47 -8.62 -12.60
CA ALA A 49 14.77 -8.07 -12.93
C ALA A 49 14.65 -6.65 -13.49
N TYR A 50 15.64 -5.82 -13.25
CA TYR A 50 15.78 -4.48 -13.82
C TYR A 50 17.18 -4.31 -14.40
N ASP A 51 17.31 -3.47 -15.43
CA ASP A 51 18.54 -3.39 -16.23
C ASP A 51 19.66 -2.60 -15.54
N LYS A 52 19.30 -1.54 -14.81
CA LYS A 52 20.27 -0.64 -14.16
C LYS A 52 19.71 -0.04 -12.87
N GLY A 53 20.60 0.40 -12.01
CA GLY A 53 20.28 1.07 -10.76
C GLY A 53 20.56 0.23 -9.52
N THR A 54 20.27 0.79 -8.36
CA THR A 54 20.44 0.14 -7.06
C THR A 54 19.14 0.29 -6.26
N ILE A 55 18.80 -0.74 -5.53
CA ILE A 55 17.67 -0.73 -4.59
C ILE A 55 18.25 -0.96 -3.22
N GLU A 56 17.96 -0.05 -2.30
CA GLU A 56 18.35 -0.16 -0.90
C GLU A 56 17.12 -0.16 -0.02
N LEU A 57 17.03 -1.14 0.87
CA LEU A 57 15.99 -1.22 1.89
C LEU A 57 16.64 -1.24 3.27
N PHE A 58 16.13 -0.45 4.19
CA PHE A 58 16.66 -0.33 5.56
C PHE A 58 18.15 0.12 5.60
N GLY A 59 18.60 0.84 4.55
CA GLY A 59 19.98 1.29 4.41
C GLY A 59 20.96 0.22 3.89
N GLU A 60 20.44 -0.89 3.39
CA GLU A 60 21.22 -2.00 2.87
C GLU A 60 20.82 -2.36 1.43
N PRO A 61 21.77 -2.79 0.57
CA PRO A 61 21.45 -3.20 -0.79
C PRO A 61 20.51 -4.39 -0.82
N MET A 62 19.41 -4.25 -1.60
CA MET A 62 18.43 -5.31 -1.78
C MET A 62 18.82 -6.19 -2.96
N THR A 63 18.89 -7.50 -2.72
CA THR A 63 19.17 -8.51 -3.75
C THR A 63 18.20 -9.69 -3.60
N PRO A 64 18.06 -10.56 -4.61
CA PRO A 64 17.19 -11.75 -4.51
C PRO A 64 17.48 -12.64 -3.31
N ALA A 65 18.73 -12.70 -2.84
CA ALA A 65 19.18 -13.56 -1.75
C ALA A 65 19.02 -12.94 -0.34
N ARG A 66 18.63 -11.67 -0.22
CA ARG A 66 18.48 -10.96 1.05
C ARG A 66 17.20 -11.36 1.80
N TYR A 67 17.14 -12.62 2.23
CA TYR A 67 16.00 -13.13 3.04
C TYR A 67 15.89 -12.46 4.41
N ASP A 68 16.98 -11.95 4.97
CA ASP A 68 17.01 -11.15 6.17
C ASP A 68 16.19 -9.86 6.05
N LEU A 69 16.33 -9.13 4.92
CA LEU A 69 15.53 -7.94 4.64
C LEU A 69 14.09 -8.33 4.29
N LYS A 70 13.89 -9.39 3.49
CA LYS A 70 12.55 -9.86 3.09
C LYS A 70 11.68 -10.23 4.29
N ARG A 71 12.27 -10.73 5.38
CA ARG A 71 11.55 -11.04 6.62
C ARG A 71 10.97 -9.82 7.35
N ARG A 72 11.46 -8.64 7.03
CA ARG A 72 11.00 -7.36 7.58
C ARG A 72 9.95 -6.69 6.70
N ILE A 73 9.58 -7.32 5.57
CA ILE A 73 8.67 -6.78 4.57
C ILE A 73 7.39 -7.58 4.55
N GLY A 74 6.25 -6.88 4.57
CA GLY A 74 4.92 -7.41 4.29
C GLY A 74 4.47 -7.03 2.88
N VAL A 75 3.77 -7.93 2.22
CA VAL A 75 3.24 -7.69 0.88
C VAL A 75 1.78 -8.10 0.83
N VAL A 76 0.93 -7.18 0.43
CA VAL A 76 -0.50 -7.42 0.17
C VAL A 76 -0.75 -7.15 -1.31
N PRO A 77 -0.75 -8.20 -2.14
CA PRO A 77 -0.90 -8.06 -3.59
C PRO A 77 -2.33 -7.67 -3.97
N GLN A 78 -2.48 -7.10 -5.16
CA GLN A 78 -3.76 -6.70 -5.74
C GLN A 78 -4.74 -7.88 -5.85
N GLN A 79 -4.27 -9.03 -6.29
CA GLN A 79 -5.07 -10.26 -6.29
C GLN A 79 -5.00 -10.93 -4.91
N VAL A 80 -6.13 -11.47 -4.46
CA VAL A 80 -6.16 -12.26 -3.22
C VAL A 80 -5.33 -13.52 -3.44
N ALA A 81 -4.24 -13.65 -2.69
CA ALA A 81 -3.26 -14.73 -2.81
C ALA A 81 -3.28 -15.60 -1.54
N VAL A 82 -4.32 -16.40 -1.40
CA VAL A 82 -4.53 -17.32 -0.26
C VAL A 82 -4.81 -18.72 -0.78
N PHE A 83 -4.70 -19.72 0.08
CA PHE A 83 -4.97 -21.11 -0.26
C PHE A 83 -6.45 -21.44 -0.01
N ASP A 84 -7.16 -21.85 -1.06
CA ASP A 84 -8.59 -22.15 -0.98
C ASP A 84 -8.91 -23.41 -0.14
N GLU A 85 -7.94 -24.31 0.01
CA GLU A 85 -8.07 -25.53 0.80
C GLU A 85 -7.92 -25.29 2.29
N LEU A 86 -7.26 -24.20 2.69
CA LEU A 86 -7.04 -23.83 4.07
C LEU A 86 -8.15 -22.93 4.59
N THR A 87 -8.42 -23.01 5.89
CA THR A 87 -9.31 -22.08 6.58
C THR A 87 -8.65 -20.69 6.71
N VAL A 88 -9.42 -19.69 7.12
CA VAL A 88 -8.90 -18.34 7.44
C VAL A 88 -7.72 -18.41 8.40
N ARG A 89 -7.88 -19.11 9.51
CA ARG A 89 -6.83 -19.29 10.53
C ARG A 89 -5.60 -19.99 9.97
N GLU A 90 -5.80 -21.08 9.24
CA GLU A 90 -4.70 -21.87 8.66
C GLU A 90 -3.93 -21.08 7.60
N ASN A 91 -4.60 -20.25 6.79
CA ASN A 91 -3.93 -19.34 5.87
C ASN A 91 -3.02 -18.37 6.61
N ILE A 92 -3.54 -17.67 7.63
CA ILE A 92 -2.75 -16.69 8.40
C ILE A 92 -1.58 -17.39 9.12
N ASP A 93 -1.80 -18.57 9.73
CA ASP A 93 -0.74 -19.34 10.38
C ASP A 93 0.32 -19.79 9.37
N TYR A 94 -0.08 -20.25 8.19
CA TYR A 94 0.84 -20.66 7.14
C TYR A 94 1.77 -19.52 6.73
N PHE A 95 1.21 -18.36 6.34
CA PHE A 95 2.00 -17.21 5.92
C PHE A 95 2.89 -16.68 7.07
N CYS A 96 2.38 -16.62 8.29
CA CYS A 96 3.15 -16.23 9.45
C CYS A 96 4.30 -17.22 9.73
N SER A 97 4.11 -18.52 9.47
CA SER A 97 5.12 -19.57 9.71
C SER A 97 6.35 -19.45 8.82
N LEU A 98 6.25 -18.77 7.67
CA LEU A 98 7.39 -18.51 6.78
C LEU A 98 8.43 -17.58 7.43
N TYR A 99 8.01 -16.81 8.43
CA TYR A 99 8.81 -15.78 9.07
C TYR A 99 9.07 -16.06 10.56
N VAL A 100 8.14 -16.74 11.25
CA VAL A 100 8.16 -16.95 12.70
C VAL A 100 8.16 -18.43 13.04
N ASN A 101 9.32 -18.95 13.42
CA ASN A 101 9.50 -20.38 13.75
C ASN A 101 8.94 -20.75 15.13
N ASP A 102 8.98 -19.82 16.12
CA ASP A 102 8.46 -20.06 17.45
C ASP A 102 6.94 -20.20 17.44
N ARG A 103 6.46 -21.40 17.81
CA ARG A 103 5.03 -21.75 17.79
C ARG A 103 4.18 -20.88 18.72
N LYS A 104 4.69 -20.55 19.90
CA LYS A 104 3.94 -19.77 20.89
C LYS A 104 3.77 -18.33 20.41
N ARG A 105 4.87 -17.72 19.96
CA ARG A 105 4.87 -16.39 19.37
C ARG A 105 3.98 -16.33 18.12
N ARG A 106 4.12 -17.29 17.20
CA ARG A 106 3.32 -17.34 15.97
C ARG A 106 1.83 -17.42 16.27
N ARG A 107 1.41 -18.28 17.22
CA ARG A 107 0.00 -18.38 17.62
C ARG A 107 -0.55 -17.03 18.12
N ALA A 108 0.19 -16.32 18.94
CA ALA A 108 -0.21 -14.99 19.42
C ALA A 108 -0.35 -13.99 18.27
N LEU A 109 0.60 -13.97 17.34
CA LEU A 109 0.58 -13.09 16.16
C LEU A 109 -0.59 -13.41 15.22
N VAL A 110 -0.94 -14.68 15.06
CA VAL A 110 -2.11 -15.11 14.26
C VAL A 110 -3.42 -14.61 14.88
N GLU A 111 -3.59 -14.75 16.20
CA GLU A 111 -4.78 -14.22 16.89
C GLU A 111 -4.85 -12.70 16.72
N GLU A 112 -3.75 -12.00 16.93
CA GLU A 112 -3.67 -10.56 16.78
C GLU A 112 -4.01 -10.12 15.35
N ALA A 113 -3.52 -10.82 14.32
CA ALA A 113 -3.84 -10.51 12.94
C ALA A 113 -5.33 -10.78 12.61
N ILE A 114 -5.92 -11.85 13.16
CA ILE A 114 -7.35 -12.14 13.02
C ILE A 114 -8.20 -11.01 13.63
N ASP A 115 -7.86 -10.60 14.84
CA ASP A 115 -8.56 -9.52 15.55
C ASP A 115 -8.39 -8.19 14.82
N PHE A 116 -7.18 -7.91 14.33
CA PHE A 116 -6.86 -6.69 13.61
C PHE A 116 -7.75 -6.48 12.38
N VAL A 117 -8.01 -7.54 11.60
CA VAL A 117 -8.85 -7.46 10.40
C VAL A 117 -10.32 -7.80 10.66
N GLY A 118 -10.71 -8.12 11.90
CA GLY A 118 -12.09 -8.46 12.28
C GLY A 118 -12.61 -9.75 11.66
N LEU A 119 -11.78 -10.81 11.62
CA LEU A 119 -12.14 -12.12 11.08
C LEU A 119 -12.42 -13.19 12.16
N GLY A 120 -12.63 -12.81 13.42
CA GLY A 120 -12.85 -13.73 14.55
C GLY A 120 -13.93 -14.78 14.29
N ASP A 121 -15.09 -14.35 13.78
CA ASP A 121 -16.23 -15.23 13.50
C ASP A 121 -16.03 -16.14 12.26
N PHE A 122 -15.04 -15.83 11.42
CA PHE A 122 -14.79 -16.51 10.15
C PHE A 122 -13.58 -17.45 10.18
N THR A 123 -12.93 -17.62 11.32
CA THR A 123 -11.66 -18.35 11.45
C THR A 123 -11.68 -19.79 10.91
N LYS A 124 -12.84 -20.44 10.94
CA LYS A 124 -13.05 -21.82 10.44
C LYS A 124 -13.55 -21.87 9.00
N PHE A 125 -13.86 -20.74 8.37
CA PHE A 125 -14.31 -20.70 6.99
C PHE A 125 -13.13 -20.81 6.03
N ARG A 126 -13.39 -21.41 4.86
CA ARG A 126 -12.48 -21.38 3.72
C ARG A 126 -12.71 -20.14 2.87
N PRO A 127 -11.69 -19.65 2.13
CA PRO A 127 -11.79 -18.43 1.32
C PRO A 127 -12.99 -18.39 0.39
N GLY A 128 -13.32 -19.49 -0.26
CA GLY A 128 -14.48 -19.58 -1.17
C GLY A 128 -15.86 -19.36 -0.52
N LYS A 129 -15.94 -19.31 0.82
CA LYS A 129 -17.16 -18.95 1.56
C LYS A 129 -17.19 -17.52 2.07
N LEU A 130 -16.15 -16.75 1.80
CA LEU A 130 -16.04 -15.35 2.21
C LEU A 130 -16.60 -14.42 1.14
N SER A 131 -17.12 -13.27 1.57
CA SER A 131 -17.37 -12.17 0.64
C SER A 131 -16.04 -11.60 0.12
N GLY A 132 -16.07 -10.87 -1.00
CA GLY A 132 -14.87 -10.24 -1.56
C GLY A 132 -14.12 -9.37 -0.54
N GLY A 133 -14.87 -8.59 0.27
CA GLY A 133 -14.29 -7.77 1.34
C GLY A 133 -13.64 -8.60 2.45
N LEU A 134 -14.26 -9.70 2.88
CA LEU A 134 -13.68 -10.61 3.87
C LEU A 134 -12.45 -11.35 3.32
N ALA A 135 -12.47 -11.79 2.06
CA ALA A 135 -11.31 -12.38 1.41
C ALA A 135 -10.15 -11.38 1.29
N ARG A 136 -10.44 -10.11 1.01
CA ARG A 136 -9.44 -9.04 1.01
C ARG A 136 -8.84 -8.82 2.40
N ARG A 137 -9.66 -8.81 3.45
CA ARG A 137 -9.17 -8.72 4.84
C ARG A 137 -8.29 -9.92 5.20
N LEU A 138 -8.63 -11.13 4.75
CA LEU A 138 -7.77 -12.30 4.92
C LEU A 138 -6.42 -12.12 4.22
N ASN A 139 -6.42 -11.63 2.97
CA ASN A 139 -5.19 -11.34 2.23
C ASN A 139 -4.29 -10.34 2.99
N ILE A 140 -4.88 -9.30 3.56
CA ILE A 140 -4.18 -8.33 4.41
C ILE A 140 -3.59 -9.01 5.64
N ALA A 141 -4.39 -9.80 6.39
CA ALA A 141 -3.93 -10.51 7.57
C ALA A 141 -2.72 -11.41 7.27
N CYS A 142 -2.75 -12.13 6.14
CA CYS A 142 -1.62 -12.96 5.71
C CYS A 142 -0.35 -12.14 5.47
N GLY A 143 -0.47 -10.95 4.88
CA GLY A 143 0.66 -10.08 4.57
C GLY A 143 1.29 -9.39 5.79
N ILE A 144 0.53 -9.21 6.89
CA ILE A 144 0.98 -8.45 8.06
C ILE A 144 1.20 -9.29 9.33
N ALA A 145 0.79 -10.57 9.35
CA ALA A 145 0.78 -11.40 10.56
C ALA A 145 2.14 -11.51 11.25
N HIS A 146 3.24 -11.45 10.53
CA HIS A 146 4.60 -11.51 11.08
C HIS A 146 5.11 -10.17 11.63
N LYS A 147 4.30 -9.10 11.63
CA LYS A 147 4.62 -7.72 12.04
C LYS A 147 5.82 -7.13 11.28
N PRO A 148 5.68 -6.96 9.98
CA PRO A 148 6.72 -6.34 9.16
C PRO A 148 6.92 -4.86 9.48
N GLU A 149 8.14 -4.37 9.26
CA GLU A 149 8.50 -2.95 9.42
C GLU A 149 8.14 -2.11 8.20
N LEU A 150 8.11 -2.73 7.00
CA LEU A 150 7.74 -2.12 5.73
C LEU A 150 6.64 -2.96 5.08
N ILE A 151 5.54 -2.32 4.67
CA ILE A 151 4.40 -3.00 4.09
C ILE A 151 4.05 -2.39 2.74
N PHE A 152 3.95 -3.23 1.72
CA PHE A 152 3.45 -2.85 0.41
C PHE A 152 2.00 -3.31 0.25
N PHE A 153 1.11 -2.35 0.05
CA PHE A 153 -0.28 -2.59 -0.33
C PHE A 153 -0.47 -2.24 -1.80
N ASP A 154 -0.70 -3.25 -2.63
CA ASP A 154 -0.95 -3.03 -4.05
C ASP A 154 -2.46 -3.03 -4.33
N GLU A 155 -3.03 -1.83 -4.47
CA GLU A 155 -4.45 -1.57 -4.72
C GLU A 155 -5.41 -2.36 -3.79
N PRO A 156 -5.27 -2.29 -2.45
CA PRO A 156 -5.96 -3.19 -1.53
C PRO A 156 -7.47 -2.96 -1.45
N THR A 157 -7.99 -1.87 -1.99
CA THR A 157 -9.40 -1.47 -1.93
C THR A 157 -10.17 -1.69 -3.23
N VAL A 158 -9.49 -2.17 -4.27
CA VAL A 158 -10.13 -2.46 -5.57
C VAL A 158 -11.20 -3.54 -5.44
N ALA A 159 -12.37 -3.29 -6.01
CA ALA A 159 -13.54 -4.17 -6.01
C ALA A 159 -14.06 -4.53 -4.59
N VAL A 160 -13.85 -3.65 -3.62
CA VAL A 160 -14.32 -3.78 -2.25
C VAL A 160 -15.47 -2.81 -2.00
N ASP A 161 -16.48 -3.26 -1.25
CA ASP A 161 -17.61 -2.40 -0.86
C ASP A 161 -17.15 -1.23 0.05
N PRO A 162 -17.92 -0.12 0.11
CA PRO A 162 -17.51 1.08 0.85
C PRO A 162 -17.22 0.83 2.33
N GLN A 163 -17.99 -0.05 3.00
CA GLN A 163 -17.78 -0.34 4.42
C GLN A 163 -16.44 -1.08 4.64
N SER A 164 -16.18 -2.12 3.83
CA SER A 164 -14.93 -2.87 3.88
C SER A 164 -13.75 -1.99 3.48
N ARG A 165 -13.91 -1.07 2.50
CA ARG A 165 -12.90 -0.09 2.11
C ARG A 165 -12.47 0.77 3.30
N ASN A 166 -13.43 1.41 3.99
CA ASN A 166 -13.13 2.24 5.15
C ASN A 166 -12.38 1.46 6.25
N ALA A 167 -12.83 0.24 6.55
CA ALA A 167 -12.16 -0.60 7.53
C ALA A 167 -10.71 -0.96 7.13
N ILE A 168 -10.43 -1.14 5.83
CA ILE A 168 -9.07 -1.36 5.32
C ILE A 168 -8.22 -0.10 5.51
N LEU A 169 -8.72 1.08 5.13
CA LEU A 169 -8.00 2.35 5.27
C LEU A 169 -7.69 2.67 6.74
N GLU A 170 -8.65 2.48 7.63
CA GLU A 170 -8.44 2.62 9.08
C GLU A 170 -7.39 1.63 9.60
N GLY A 171 -7.41 0.38 9.11
CA GLY A 171 -6.40 -0.62 9.43
C GLY A 171 -4.99 -0.17 8.99
N ILE A 172 -4.85 0.38 7.80
CA ILE A 172 -3.57 0.91 7.29
C ILE A 172 -3.06 2.06 8.18
N CYS A 173 -3.95 2.96 8.60
CA CYS A 173 -3.59 4.04 9.53
C CYS A 173 -3.11 3.47 10.89
N ARG A 174 -3.76 2.43 11.42
CA ARG A 174 -3.30 1.77 12.67
C ARG A 174 -1.91 1.15 12.52
N LEU A 175 -1.62 0.46 11.41
CA LEU A 175 -0.29 -0.10 11.15
C LEU A 175 0.79 1.00 11.15
N ARG A 176 0.50 2.14 10.52
CA ARG A 176 1.37 3.33 10.56
C ARG A 176 1.58 3.81 11.99
N ASP A 177 0.51 3.95 12.76
CA ASP A 177 0.56 4.46 14.13
C ASP A 177 1.29 3.49 15.08
N GLU A 178 1.30 2.19 14.76
CA GLU A 178 2.13 1.16 15.41
C GLU A 178 3.60 1.18 14.96
N GLY A 179 3.97 2.08 14.04
CA GLY A 179 5.36 2.31 13.60
C GLY A 179 5.77 1.62 12.30
N ALA A 180 4.84 0.99 11.59
CA ALA A 180 5.14 0.44 10.27
C ALA A 180 5.25 1.55 9.21
N THR A 181 6.22 1.41 8.30
CA THR A 181 6.26 2.19 7.07
C THR A 181 5.37 1.54 6.02
N VAL A 182 4.50 2.31 5.39
CA VAL A 182 3.54 1.77 4.43
C VAL A 182 3.74 2.41 3.05
N VAL A 183 3.81 1.58 2.02
CA VAL A 183 3.71 1.95 0.61
C VAL A 183 2.34 1.49 0.11
N TYR A 184 1.52 2.45 -0.28
CA TYR A 184 0.14 2.24 -0.68
C TYR A 184 -0.07 2.63 -2.12
N THR A 185 -0.42 1.69 -3.00
CA THR A 185 -0.78 2.04 -4.37
C THR A 185 -2.30 2.13 -4.53
N SER A 186 -2.75 3.13 -5.26
CA SER A 186 -4.15 3.30 -5.62
C SER A 186 -4.29 4.10 -6.92
N HIS A 187 -5.43 3.98 -7.55
CA HIS A 187 -5.86 4.91 -8.61
C HIS A 187 -6.98 5.84 -8.09
N TYR A 188 -7.38 5.74 -6.83
CA TYR A 188 -8.34 6.61 -6.16
C TYR A 188 -7.62 7.70 -5.36
N MET A 189 -7.65 8.93 -5.86
CA MET A 189 -6.96 10.05 -5.20
C MET A 189 -7.53 10.34 -3.81
N GLU A 190 -8.85 10.19 -3.63
CA GLU A 190 -9.54 10.44 -2.35
C GLU A 190 -8.98 9.58 -1.21
N GLU A 191 -8.70 8.28 -1.47
CA GLU A 191 -8.11 7.38 -0.48
C GLU A 191 -6.71 7.84 -0.09
N VAL A 192 -5.92 8.23 -1.09
CA VAL A 192 -4.54 8.66 -0.91
C VAL A 192 -4.47 9.97 -0.13
N GLU A 193 -5.32 10.93 -0.45
CA GLU A 193 -5.44 12.19 0.31
C GLU A 193 -5.81 11.94 1.78
N GLN A 194 -6.61 10.93 2.04
CA GLN A 194 -7.09 10.59 3.39
C GLN A 194 -6.01 9.99 4.29
N ILE A 195 -5.18 9.07 3.75
CA ILE A 195 -4.29 8.25 4.59
C ILE A 195 -2.80 8.54 4.40
N CYS A 196 -2.40 9.12 3.26
CA CYS A 196 -0.99 9.26 2.92
C CYS A 196 -0.41 10.59 3.40
N SER A 197 0.75 10.52 4.06
CA SER A 197 1.54 11.69 4.43
C SER A 197 2.35 12.24 3.26
N ARG A 198 2.69 11.38 2.30
CA ARG A 198 3.42 11.71 1.08
C ARG A 198 2.79 11.01 -0.12
N ILE A 199 2.77 11.68 -1.25
CA ILE A 199 2.14 11.18 -2.47
C ILE A 199 3.16 11.26 -3.61
N MET A 200 3.18 10.21 -4.42
CA MET A 200 3.94 10.14 -5.66
C MET A 200 2.97 9.86 -6.80
N ILE A 201 2.97 10.72 -7.80
CA ILE A 201 2.15 10.57 -8.99
C ILE A 201 3.01 9.94 -10.09
N MET A 202 2.55 8.81 -10.61
CA MET A 202 3.23 8.06 -11.66
C MET A 202 2.37 7.93 -12.91
N ASP A 203 2.99 8.07 -14.07
CA ASP A 203 2.39 7.72 -15.35
C ASP A 203 3.47 7.26 -16.34
N GLY A 204 3.14 6.27 -17.19
CA GLY A 204 4.06 5.73 -18.20
C GLY A 204 5.43 5.31 -17.65
N GLY A 205 5.49 4.84 -16.39
CA GLY A 205 6.73 4.47 -15.72
C GLY A 205 7.60 5.64 -15.25
N ARG A 206 7.03 6.85 -15.21
CA ARG A 206 7.74 8.05 -14.74
C ARG A 206 7.06 8.61 -13.50
N VAL A 207 7.84 9.15 -12.58
CA VAL A 207 7.33 9.96 -11.49
C VAL A 207 7.12 11.37 -12.04
N LEU A 208 5.87 11.79 -12.15
CA LEU A 208 5.48 13.11 -12.64
C LEU A 208 5.64 14.18 -11.55
N ALA A 209 5.24 13.86 -10.33
CA ALA A 209 5.35 14.72 -9.17
C ALA A 209 5.41 13.90 -7.88
N GLN A 210 6.01 14.46 -6.84
CA GLN A 210 6.01 13.88 -5.50
C GLN A 210 6.05 14.99 -4.44
N GLY A 211 5.35 14.77 -3.34
CA GLY A 211 5.28 15.73 -2.23
C GLY A 211 4.18 15.38 -1.25
N THR A 212 3.95 16.25 -0.30
CA THR A 212 2.73 16.25 0.52
C THR A 212 1.54 16.69 -0.34
N ASN A 213 0.32 16.45 0.15
CA ASN A 213 -0.90 16.90 -0.55
C ASN A 213 -0.86 18.41 -0.83
N ASP A 214 -0.44 19.22 0.14
CA ASP A 214 -0.35 20.67 -0.01
C ASP A 214 0.73 21.11 -1.01
N GLU A 215 1.89 20.43 -1.01
CA GLU A 215 2.95 20.70 -2.00
C GLU A 215 2.48 20.40 -3.41
N LEU A 216 1.79 19.27 -3.62
CA LEU A 216 1.27 18.89 -4.93
C LEU A 216 0.16 19.86 -5.41
N LYS A 217 -0.74 20.28 -4.54
CA LYS A 217 -1.76 21.28 -4.86
C LYS A 217 -1.15 22.62 -5.30
N ARG A 218 -0.08 23.05 -4.65
CA ARG A 218 0.65 24.28 -5.04
C ARG A 218 1.34 24.15 -6.41
N MET A 219 1.87 22.96 -6.76
CA MET A 219 2.52 22.75 -8.06
C MET A 219 1.55 22.89 -9.23
N ILE A 220 0.27 22.57 -9.04
CA ILE A 220 -0.74 22.64 -10.12
C ILE A 220 -1.24 24.08 -10.33
N GLN A 221 -0.91 25.03 -9.46
CA GLN A 221 -1.41 26.43 -9.49
C GLN A 221 -2.95 26.55 -9.62
N MET A 222 -3.68 25.49 -9.27
CA MET A 222 -5.13 25.55 -9.21
C MET A 222 -5.54 26.19 -7.89
N GLY A 223 -6.00 27.45 -7.96
CA GLY A 223 -6.74 28.04 -6.87
C GLY A 223 -7.97 27.19 -6.52
N GLU A 224 -8.38 27.21 -5.28
CA GLU A 224 -9.63 26.58 -4.85
C GLU A 224 -10.79 27.19 -5.68
N ARG A 225 -11.54 26.34 -6.39
CA ARG A 225 -12.75 26.79 -7.08
C ARG A 225 -13.85 26.91 -6.03
N VAL A 226 -14.09 28.13 -5.57
CA VAL A 226 -15.23 28.42 -4.70
C VAL A 226 -16.45 28.66 -5.59
N THR A 227 -17.43 27.75 -5.54
CA THR A 227 -18.73 27.97 -6.18
C THR A 227 -19.66 28.60 -5.15
N VAL A 228 -20.03 29.85 -5.38
CA VAL A 228 -20.98 30.58 -4.54
C VAL A 228 -22.33 30.61 -5.27
N GLU A 229 -23.34 29.93 -4.72
CA GLU A 229 -24.71 30.10 -5.18
C GLU A 229 -25.26 31.41 -4.62
N VAL A 230 -25.46 32.40 -5.48
CA VAL A 230 -26.03 33.71 -5.11
C VAL A 230 -27.49 33.74 -5.58
N GLY A 231 -28.40 33.69 -4.64
CA GLY A 231 -29.82 33.89 -4.96
C GLY A 231 -30.11 35.36 -5.24
N ALA A 232 -30.74 35.65 -6.40
CA ALA A 232 -31.35 36.96 -6.76
C ALA A 232 -30.43 38.20 -6.63
N VAL A 233 -29.21 38.14 -7.17
CA VAL A 233 -28.29 39.28 -7.28
C VAL A 233 -28.05 39.59 -8.75
N GLU A 234 -28.11 40.87 -9.16
CA GLU A 234 -27.80 41.29 -10.52
C GLU A 234 -26.32 40.99 -10.87
N ALA A 235 -26.05 40.47 -12.07
CA ALA A 235 -24.74 40.02 -12.53
C ALA A 235 -23.61 41.06 -12.35
N ALA A 236 -23.92 42.34 -12.43
CA ALA A 236 -22.96 43.46 -12.27
C ALA A 236 -22.36 43.59 -10.84
N THR A 237 -22.90 42.90 -9.83
CA THR A 237 -22.43 42.97 -8.43
C THR A 237 -21.41 41.87 -8.10
N VAL A 238 -21.21 40.88 -8.97
CA VAL A 238 -20.37 39.71 -8.72
C VAL A 238 -18.94 39.89 -9.26
N GLU A 239 -18.68 40.92 -10.09
CA GLU A 239 -17.37 41.21 -10.70
C GLU A 239 -16.46 42.15 -9.89
N ARG A 240 -16.67 42.33 -8.59
CA ARG A 240 -15.81 43.18 -7.75
C ARG A 240 -15.15 42.37 -6.63
#